data_a4c0afb9af37bdb85089a9f95a106712
#
_entry.id   a4c0afb9af37bdb85089a9f95a106712
#
_cell.length_a   1.000
_cell.length_b   1.000
_cell.length_c   1.000
_cell.angle_alpha   90.00
_cell.angle_beta   90.00
_cell.angle_gamma   90.00
#
_symmetry.space_group_name_H-M   'P 1'
#
loop_
_entity.id
_entity.type
_entity.pdbx_description
1 polymer ?
#
loop_
_entity_poly.entity_id
_entity_poly.type
_entity_poly.pdbx_seq_one_letter_code
_entity_poly.pdbx_strand_id
1 'polypeptide(L)'
;MNNRKGKNMRTGRYSYNAQQRSIVRPIKKVQKLAEGFAQNYDCAVICHEKKEIVSEAMMTVSAKEDIALAFYRACNIVFAQRGCTKLVNVSFLWPEDSEEAFMAELTGYIVALCQKEVVKLGLVTAGVSSFVQKAVISVTAVGYANEDFTDNDGKNQNKTLQAGSTLCMAGHAGMAGIGLLAAYGEDALIKQYTQGFIRQAQQFLDILSIRPVKEALEDIDACIYPIQEGGVLNALWNYADGIGAGLDIDMRKIPIRQESVEISEFYGINPYLLMGDGACLISSMQPEKVCAALAKAGVSCVVIGQVTKENARVIRRDDEVRYLDKPAQDELVRIRK
;
A
#
# COMPACT_ATOMS: atom_id res chain seq x y z
N MET A 1 21.15 36.84 -5.09
CA MET A 1 20.54 35.94 -4.09
C MET A 1 19.07 35.75 -4.47
N ASN A 2 18.76 34.61 -5.12
CA ASN A 2 17.41 34.30 -5.59
C ASN A 2 16.59 33.78 -4.41
N ASN A 3 15.68 34.59 -3.92
CA ASN A 3 14.75 34.24 -2.84
C ASN A 3 13.69 33.26 -3.40
N ARG A 4 14.05 31.98 -3.59
CA ARG A 4 13.06 30.91 -3.83
C ARG A 4 12.33 30.68 -2.51
N LYS A 5 11.21 31.37 -2.27
CA LYS A 5 10.25 30.98 -1.23
C LYS A 5 9.88 29.51 -1.50
N GLY A 6 10.52 28.59 -0.78
CA GLY A 6 10.17 27.17 -0.80
C GLY A 6 8.72 27.04 -0.36
N LYS A 7 7.91 26.30 -1.12
CA LYS A 7 6.59 25.90 -0.61
C LYS A 7 6.84 24.99 0.60
N ASN A 8 6.31 25.39 1.76
CA ASN A 8 6.35 24.54 2.94
C ASN A 8 5.76 23.17 2.61
N MET A 9 6.43 22.14 3.07
CA MET A 9 5.95 20.77 2.95
C MET A 9 4.72 20.59 3.86
N ARG A 10 3.76 19.79 3.39
CA ARG A 10 2.58 19.43 4.17
C ARG A 10 2.82 18.06 4.80
N THR A 11 2.20 17.80 5.94
CA THR A 11 2.21 16.49 6.59
C THR A 11 1.67 15.40 5.66
N GLY A 12 2.23 14.19 5.71
CA GLY A 12 1.86 13.05 4.88
C GLY A 12 2.81 12.85 3.69
N ARG A 13 2.44 11.97 2.77
CA ARG A 13 3.24 11.63 1.59
C ARG A 13 3.54 12.87 0.72
N TYR A 14 4.73 12.92 0.16
CA TYR A 14 5.09 13.92 -0.84
C TYR A 14 4.08 13.93 -1.98
N SER A 15 3.63 15.12 -2.39
CA SER A 15 2.80 15.22 -3.58
C SER A 15 3.59 14.72 -4.80
N TYR A 16 2.90 14.08 -5.76
CA TYR A 16 3.51 13.58 -6.99
C TYR A 16 4.44 14.61 -7.65
N ASN A 17 3.98 15.85 -7.82
CA ASN A 17 4.78 16.91 -8.44
C ASN A 17 6.03 17.28 -7.62
N ALA A 18 5.97 17.25 -6.29
CA ALA A 18 7.11 17.51 -5.41
C ALA A 18 8.12 16.37 -5.50
N GLN A 19 7.65 15.13 -5.46
CA GLN A 19 8.48 13.93 -5.61
C GLN A 19 9.24 13.93 -6.95
N GLN A 20 8.53 14.22 -8.06
CA GLN A 20 9.15 14.31 -9.37
C GLN A 20 10.25 15.37 -9.43
N ARG A 21 10.03 16.57 -8.85
CA ARG A 21 11.00 17.67 -8.90
C ARG A 21 12.19 17.47 -7.98
N SER A 22 11.94 16.98 -6.76
CA SER A 22 12.92 17.01 -5.67
C SER A 22 13.65 15.68 -5.49
N ILE A 23 13.12 14.57 -6.01
CA ILE A 23 13.70 13.24 -5.87
C ILE A 23 14.01 12.65 -7.24
N VAL A 24 12.97 12.36 -8.05
CA VAL A 24 13.13 11.56 -9.28
C VAL A 24 14.03 12.26 -10.31
N ARG A 25 13.77 13.53 -10.62
CA ARG A 25 14.55 14.29 -11.61
C ARG A 25 16.04 14.48 -11.20
N PRO A 26 16.37 14.84 -9.94
CA PRO A 26 17.76 14.89 -9.51
C PRO A 26 18.49 13.56 -9.68
N ILE A 27 17.85 12.44 -9.30
CA ILE A 27 18.46 11.10 -9.45
C ILE A 27 18.69 10.78 -10.93
N LYS A 28 17.66 10.96 -11.78
CA LYS A 28 17.75 10.69 -13.23
C LYS A 28 18.88 11.47 -13.95
N LYS A 29 19.36 12.56 -13.37
CA LYS A 29 20.47 13.33 -13.95
C LYS A 29 21.83 12.68 -13.76
N VAL A 30 22.00 11.86 -12.73
CA VAL A 30 23.28 11.28 -12.34
C VAL A 30 23.34 9.78 -12.52
N GLN A 31 22.21 9.10 -12.44
CA GLN A 31 22.16 7.64 -12.56
C GLN A 31 20.82 7.14 -13.11
N LYS A 32 20.82 5.91 -13.63
CA LYS A 32 19.60 5.18 -13.98
C LYS A 32 18.86 4.82 -12.70
N LEU A 33 17.55 5.02 -12.67
CA LEU A 33 16.74 4.56 -11.55
C LEU A 33 16.73 3.03 -11.47
N ALA A 34 16.69 2.51 -10.24
CA ALA A 34 16.44 1.10 -10.02
C ALA A 34 15.07 0.71 -10.60
N GLU A 35 14.97 -0.52 -11.09
CA GLU A 35 13.68 -1.10 -11.45
C GLU A 35 12.74 -1.07 -10.23
N GLY A 36 11.44 -1.10 -10.47
CA GLY A 36 10.46 -0.96 -9.40
C GLY A 36 10.21 0.50 -9.01
N PHE A 37 11.24 1.25 -8.65
CA PHE A 37 11.10 2.67 -8.33
C PHE A 37 10.57 3.49 -9.51
N ALA A 38 11.07 3.20 -10.73
CA ALA A 38 10.61 3.86 -11.96
C ALA A 38 9.14 3.56 -12.30
N GLN A 39 8.58 2.49 -11.73
CA GLN A 39 7.20 2.03 -11.94
C GLN A 39 6.27 2.41 -10.77
N ASN A 40 6.68 3.27 -9.85
CA ASN A 40 5.96 3.68 -8.65
C ASN A 40 5.59 2.53 -7.68
N TYR A 41 6.35 1.44 -7.69
CA TYR A 41 6.14 0.31 -6.78
C TYR A 41 6.76 0.49 -5.39
N ASP A 42 7.39 1.64 -5.14
CA ASP A 42 8.08 1.94 -3.87
C ASP A 42 9.09 0.86 -3.44
N CYS A 43 9.74 0.20 -4.40
CA CYS A 43 10.77 -0.81 -4.18
C CYS A 43 11.95 -0.64 -5.15
N ALA A 44 13.07 -1.27 -4.80
CA ALA A 44 14.20 -1.48 -5.70
C ALA A 44 14.23 -2.97 -6.09
N VAL A 45 14.51 -3.23 -7.36
CA VAL A 45 14.72 -4.57 -7.89
C VAL A 45 16.13 -4.68 -8.40
N ILE A 46 16.86 -5.71 -7.94
CA ILE A 46 18.22 -6.05 -8.36
C ILE A 46 18.14 -7.39 -9.07
N CYS A 47 18.53 -7.42 -10.35
CA CYS A 47 18.55 -8.63 -11.15
C CYS A 47 19.99 -9.09 -11.34
N HIS A 48 20.33 -10.23 -10.70
CA HIS A 48 21.55 -11.00 -10.96
C HIS A 48 21.14 -12.42 -11.35
N GLU A 49 21.51 -13.41 -10.53
CA GLU A 49 21.08 -14.79 -10.69
C GLU A 49 19.61 -14.99 -10.29
N LYS A 50 19.13 -14.17 -9.35
CA LYS A 50 17.74 -14.12 -8.87
C LYS A 50 17.24 -12.69 -8.85
N LYS A 51 15.95 -12.51 -9.01
CA LYS A 51 15.31 -11.21 -8.83
C LYS A 51 15.17 -10.92 -7.34
N GLU A 52 16.05 -10.04 -6.83
CA GLU A 52 15.99 -9.54 -5.45
C GLU A 52 15.11 -8.29 -5.39
N ILE A 53 14.23 -8.24 -4.40
CA ILE A 53 13.28 -7.15 -4.20
C ILE A 53 13.54 -6.56 -2.83
N VAL A 54 13.78 -5.26 -2.78
CA VAL A 54 13.95 -4.48 -1.55
C VAL A 54 12.89 -3.41 -1.49
N SER A 55 12.09 -3.40 -0.43
CA SER A 55 11.08 -2.39 -0.19
C SER A 55 11.23 -1.80 1.20
N GLU A 56 10.74 -0.58 1.39
CA GLU A 56 10.81 0.13 2.67
C GLU A 56 9.49 0.82 2.97
N ALA A 57 9.08 0.76 4.23
CA ALA A 57 7.96 1.52 4.77
C ALA A 57 8.41 2.28 6.02
N MET A 58 8.14 3.59 6.05
CA MET A 58 8.46 4.45 7.18
C MET A 58 7.21 5.18 7.65
N MET A 59 6.98 5.16 8.97
CA MET A 59 5.84 5.85 9.56
C MET A 59 6.04 6.20 11.04
N THR A 60 5.20 7.09 11.56
CA THR A 60 5.13 7.35 13.00
C THR A 60 4.36 6.24 13.68
N VAL A 61 4.75 5.94 14.92
CA VAL A 61 4.19 4.87 15.74
C VAL A 61 3.55 5.47 16.99
N SER A 62 2.31 5.09 17.23
CA SER A 62 1.57 5.41 18.46
C SER A 62 1.12 4.13 19.17
N ALA A 63 0.97 3.00 18.44
CA ALA A 63 0.58 1.71 18.98
C ALA A 63 1.04 0.56 18.07
N LYS A 64 0.80 -0.68 18.49
CA LYS A 64 1.17 -1.90 17.73
C LYS A 64 0.53 -2.00 16.34
N GLU A 65 -0.63 -1.39 16.15
CA GLU A 65 -1.34 -1.34 14.86
C GLU A 65 -0.50 -0.62 13.78
N ASP A 66 0.19 0.47 14.16
CA ASP A 66 1.11 1.17 13.26
C ASP A 66 2.31 0.27 12.90
N ILE A 67 2.79 -0.55 13.85
CA ILE A 67 3.85 -1.53 13.59
C ILE A 67 3.40 -2.58 12.57
N ALA A 68 2.20 -3.14 12.76
CA ALA A 68 1.63 -4.11 11.81
C ALA A 68 1.51 -3.50 10.41
N LEU A 69 1.02 -2.27 10.34
CA LEU A 69 0.87 -1.57 9.07
C LEU A 69 2.22 -1.34 8.37
N ALA A 70 3.26 -0.88 9.09
CA ALA A 70 4.60 -0.70 8.53
C ALA A 70 5.17 -2.02 8.01
N PHE A 71 5.06 -3.09 8.81
CA PHE A 71 5.53 -4.43 8.48
C PHE A 71 4.86 -4.97 7.21
N TYR A 72 3.53 -4.99 7.19
CA TYR A 72 2.79 -5.51 6.04
C TYR A 72 2.94 -4.62 4.81
N ARG A 73 3.02 -3.31 4.95
CA ARG A 73 3.25 -2.39 3.83
C ARG A 73 4.55 -2.71 3.11
N ALA A 74 5.64 -2.94 3.84
CA ALA A 74 6.90 -3.35 3.25
C ALA A 74 6.81 -4.75 2.62
N CYS A 75 6.27 -5.75 3.32
CA CYS A 75 6.14 -7.11 2.81
C CYS A 75 5.21 -7.20 1.58
N ASN A 76 4.11 -6.46 1.56
CA ASN A 76 3.14 -6.47 0.47
C ASN A 76 3.73 -6.00 -0.87
N ILE A 77 4.69 -5.09 -0.85
CA ILE A 77 5.42 -4.70 -2.07
C ILE A 77 6.21 -5.89 -2.62
N VAL A 78 6.87 -6.67 -1.76
CA VAL A 78 7.60 -7.88 -2.18
C VAL A 78 6.61 -8.91 -2.76
N PHE A 79 5.47 -9.13 -2.12
CA PHE A 79 4.42 -10.05 -2.60
C PHE A 79 3.84 -9.57 -3.94
N ALA A 80 3.62 -8.28 -4.13
CA ALA A 80 3.13 -7.70 -5.38
C ALA A 80 4.10 -7.94 -6.55
N GLN A 81 5.41 -8.01 -6.27
CA GLN A 81 6.44 -8.37 -7.24
C GLN A 81 6.61 -9.89 -7.41
N ARG A 82 5.63 -10.68 -6.98
CA ARG A 82 5.66 -12.16 -6.99
C ARG A 82 6.77 -12.76 -6.12
N GLY A 83 7.39 -11.95 -5.26
CA GLY A 83 8.45 -12.39 -4.36
C GLY A 83 7.93 -13.08 -3.11
N CYS A 84 8.88 -13.73 -2.41
CA CYS A 84 8.70 -14.23 -1.04
C CYS A 84 9.60 -13.41 -0.13
N THR A 85 9.05 -12.71 0.84
CA THR A 85 9.84 -11.99 1.85
C THR A 85 10.65 -12.99 2.67
N LYS A 86 11.95 -12.77 2.79
CA LYS A 86 12.88 -13.64 3.51
C LYS A 86 13.41 -13.00 4.78
N LEU A 87 13.62 -11.69 4.74
CA LEU A 87 14.22 -10.91 5.80
C LEU A 87 13.49 -9.59 5.97
N VAL A 88 13.37 -9.17 7.21
CA VAL A 88 12.92 -7.81 7.57
C VAL A 88 13.93 -7.18 8.49
N ASN A 89 14.43 -5.99 8.15
CA ASN A 89 15.20 -5.12 9.02
C ASN A 89 14.28 -4.03 9.60
N VAL A 90 14.56 -3.61 10.82
CA VAL A 90 13.75 -2.61 11.51
C VAL A 90 14.66 -1.56 12.14
N SER A 91 14.32 -0.30 11.97
CA SER A 91 14.98 0.81 12.63
C SER A 91 13.95 1.67 13.37
N PHE A 92 14.25 2.00 14.61
CA PHE A 92 13.43 2.89 15.44
C PHE A 92 14.16 4.19 15.74
N LEU A 93 13.40 5.28 15.75
CA LEU A 93 13.82 6.56 16.32
C LEU A 93 12.77 6.98 17.35
N TRP A 94 13.20 7.02 18.63
CA TRP A 94 12.33 7.25 19.77
C TRP A 94 12.45 8.70 20.28
N PRO A 95 11.35 9.31 20.80
CA PRO A 95 11.44 10.50 21.65
C PRO A 95 12.21 10.22 22.94
N GLU A 96 12.79 11.26 23.54
CA GLU A 96 13.54 11.14 24.81
C GLU A 96 12.68 10.69 26.01
N ASP A 97 11.38 10.97 25.97
CA ASP A 97 10.40 10.61 26.99
C ASP A 97 9.78 9.22 26.80
N SER A 98 10.30 8.41 25.86
CA SER A 98 9.79 7.07 25.60
C SER A 98 10.14 6.11 26.72
N GLU A 99 9.17 5.28 27.13
CA GLU A 99 9.36 4.23 28.13
C GLU A 99 9.99 2.98 27.49
N GLU A 100 11.04 2.43 28.13
CA GLU A 100 11.69 1.20 27.66
C GLU A 100 10.72 0.01 27.56
N ALA A 101 9.74 -0.08 28.46
CA ALA A 101 8.72 -1.12 28.45
C ALA A 101 7.88 -1.09 27.17
N PHE A 102 7.50 0.09 26.69
CA PHE A 102 6.77 0.26 25.43
C PHE A 102 7.63 -0.16 24.22
N MET A 103 8.91 0.20 24.23
CA MET A 103 9.85 -0.23 23.19
C MET A 103 9.98 -1.76 23.16
N ALA A 104 10.06 -2.41 24.32
CA ALA A 104 10.14 -3.87 24.42
C ALA A 104 8.85 -4.55 23.92
N GLU A 105 7.67 -4.00 24.25
CA GLU A 105 6.39 -4.49 23.77
C GLU A 105 6.32 -4.47 22.23
N LEU A 106 6.62 -3.31 21.62
CA LEU A 106 6.57 -3.17 20.16
C LEU A 106 7.58 -4.07 19.46
N THR A 107 8.78 -4.24 20.03
CA THR A 107 9.78 -5.18 19.50
C THR A 107 9.27 -6.62 19.58
N GLY A 108 8.67 -7.00 20.71
CA GLY A 108 8.03 -8.31 20.87
C GLY A 108 6.93 -8.56 19.83
N TYR A 109 6.15 -7.54 19.51
CA TYR A 109 5.12 -7.62 18.48
C TYR A 109 5.69 -7.82 17.07
N ILE A 110 6.80 -7.15 16.72
CA ILE A 110 7.50 -7.41 15.44
C ILE A 110 7.99 -8.85 15.35
N VAL A 111 8.56 -9.40 16.43
CA VAL A 111 8.97 -10.80 16.49
C VAL A 111 7.79 -11.73 16.21
N ALA A 112 6.63 -11.46 16.81
CA ALA A 112 5.42 -12.25 16.58
C ALA A 112 4.94 -12.16 15.12
N LEU A 113 4.99 -10.98 14.50
CA LEU A 113 4.67 -10.80 13.07
C LEU A 113 5.63 -11.59 12.19
N CYS A 114 6.93 -11.53 12.46
CA CYS A 114 7.94 -12.30 11.73
C CYS A 114 7.70 -13.81 11.85
N GLN A 115 7.31 -14.30 13.02
CA GLN A 115 6.97 -15.71 13.25
C GLN A 115 5.69 -16.10 12.46
N LYS A 116 4.64 -15.28 12.51
CA LYS A 116 3.39 -15.49 11.78
C LYS A 116 3.62 -15.58 10.27
N GLU A 117 4.44 -14.70 9.72
CA GLU A 117 4.72 -14.65 8.28
C GLU A 117 5.89 -15.53 7.83
N VAL A 118 6.54 -16.26 8.77
CA VAL A 118 7.71 -17.12 8.49
C VAL A 118 8.85 -16.33 7.83
N VAL A 119 9.10 -15.12 8.32
CA VAL A 119 10.13 -14.18 7.85
C VAL A 119 11.22 -14.06 8.91
N LYS A 120 12.48 -13.98 8.52
CA LYS A 120 13.58 -13.73 9.46
C LYS A 120 13.60 -12.27 9.87
N LEU A 121 13.68 -12.01 11.17
CA LEU A 121 14.09 -10.69 11.68
C LEU A 121 15.60 -10.59 11.54
N GLY A 122 16.05 -9.59 10.80
CA GLY A 122 17.47 -9.33 10.57
C GLY A 122 17.99 -8.29 11.55
N LEU A 123 18.46 -7.15 11.03
CA LEU A 123 18.98 -6.08 11.84
C LEU A 123 17.85 -5.32 12.53
N VAL A 124 17.97 -5.10 13.84
CA VAL A 124 17.14 -4.18 14.60
C VAL A 124 18.04 -3.10 15.18
N THR A 125 17.75 -1.84 14.84
CA THR A 125 18.47 -0.68 15.37
C THR A 125 17.50 0.25 16.07
N ALA A 126 17.98 0.93 17.09
CA ALA A 126 17.20 1.93 17.81
C ALA A 126 18.07 3.14 18.17
N GLY A 127 17.51 4.31 18.04
CA GLY A 127 18.09 5.57 18.49
C GLY A 127 17.08 6.39 19.26
N VAL A 128 17.54 7.34 20.06
CA VAL A 128 16.72 8.29 20.81
C VAL A 128 17.06 9.70 20.34
N SER A 129 16.07 10.57 20.20
CA SER A 129 16.27 11.94 19.72
C SER A 129 15.29 12.93 20.35
N SER A 130 15.80 14.04 20.85
CA SER A 130 15.02 15.19 21.33
C SER A 130 14.27 15.94 20.20
N PHE A 131 14.57 15.64 18.94
CA PHE A 131 13.95 16.32 17.79
C PHE A 131 12.70 15.63 17.27
N VAL A 132 12.35 14.44 17.77
CA VAL A 132 11.12 13.74 17.42
C VAL A 132 10.12 13.76 18.57
N GLN A 133 8.86 14.01 18.25
CA GLN A 133 7.76 14.04 19.24
C GLN A 133 6.99 12.73 19.31
N LYS A 134 7.13 11.88 18.31
CA LYS A 134 6.54 10.53 18.24
C LYS A 134 7.59 9.56 17.73
N ALA A 135 7.51 8.33 18.18
CA ALA A 135 8.36 7.27 17.67
C ALA A 135 8.19 7.13 16.16
N VAL A 136 9.28 6.86 15.47
CA VAL A 136 9.30 6.57 14.03
C VAL A 136 9.85 5.17 13.84
N ILE A 137 9.20 4.38 13.00
CA ILE A 137 9.69 3.09 12.54
C ILE A 137 10.00 3.15 11.04
N SER A 138 11.11 2.52 10.65
CA SER A 138 11.37 2.11 9.27
C SER A 138 11.50 0.60 9.22
N VAL A 139 10.75 -0.03 8.31
CA VAL A 139 10.76 -1.46 8.05
C VAL A 139 11.24 -1.69 6.63
N THR A 140 12.37 -2.38 6.48
CA THR A 140 12.91 -2.77 5.17
C THR A 140 12.68 -4.27 4.98
N ALA A 141 11.88 -4.64 3.98
CA ALA A 141 11.65 -6.03 3.60
C ALA A 141 12.52 -6.41 2.39
N VAL A 142 13.17 -7.57 2.49
CA VAL A 142 14.00 -8.16 1.43
C VAL A 142 13.42 -9.51 1.05
N GLY A 143 13.24 -9.75 -0.23
CA GLY A 143 12.72 -10.99 -0.76
C GLY A 143 13.23 -11.33 -2.15
N TYR A 144 12.86 -12.51 -2.61
CA TYR A 144 13.26 -13.02 -3.93
C TYR A 144 12.00 -13.46 -4.69
N ALA A 145 11.93 -13.12 -5.97
CA ALA A 145 10.98 -13.72 -6.90
C ALA A 145 11.59 -14.98 -7.51
N ASN A 146 10.72 -15.98 -7.82
CA ASN A 146 11.13 -17.17 -8.54
C ASN A 146 11.56 -16.80 -9.98
N GLU A 147 12.56 -17.52 -10.51
CA GLU A 147 13.16 -17.25 -11.81
C GLU A 147 12.20 -17.42 -12.99
N ASP A 148 11.15 -18.24 -12.84
CA ASP A 148 10.17 -18.57 -13.88
C ASP A 148 9.34 -17.38 -14.37
N PHE A 149 9.42 -16.23 -13.71
CA PHE A 149 8.72 -14.99 -14.07
C PHE A 149 9.61 -13.90 -14.68
N THR A 150 10.87 -14.19 -14.99
CA THR A 150 11.73 -13.31 -15.78
C THR A 150 11.76 -13.80 -17.23
N ASP A 151 11.49 -12.93 -18.21
CA ASP A 151 11.82 -13.26 -19.59
C ASP A 151 13.36 -13.28 -19.75
N ASN A 152 13.85 -14.02 -20.78
CA ASN A 152 15.29 -14.20 -21.06
C ASN A 152 16.06 -12.87 -21.28
N ASP A 153 15.38 -11.73 -21.33
CA ASP A 153 15.94 -10.39 -21.49
C ASP A 153 16.02 -9.59 -20.17
N GLY A 154 15.70 -10.19 -19.01
CA GLY A 154 15.70 -9.50 -17.72
C GLY A 154 14.66 -8.36 -17.60
N LYS A 155 13.78 -8.25 -18.61
CA LYS A 155 12.71 -7.26 -18.58
C LYS A 155 11.57 -7.81 -17.75
N ASN A 156 11.13 -7.02 -16.78
CA ASN A 156 9.95 -7.33 -15.98
C ASN A 156 8.82 -7.84 -16.87
N GLN A 157 8.20 -8.96 -16.49
CA GLN A 157 6.99 -9.49 -17.13
C GLN A 157 5.77 -8.57 -16.98
N ASN A 158 5.96 -7.27 -16.88
CA ASN A 158 4.92 -6.28 -17.12
C ASN A 158 4.43 -6.28 -18.60
N LYS A 159 4.86 -7.27 -19.42
CA LYS A 159 4.28 -7.52 -20.74
C LYS A 159 2.79 -7.87 -20.68
N THR A 160 2.32 -8.37 -19.54
CA THR A 160 0.89 -8.68 -19.32
C THR A 160 0.04 -7.43 -19.05
N LEU A 161 0.67 -6.28 -18.84
CA LEU A 161 0.01 -4.99 -18.71
C LEU A 161 -0.34 -4.44 -20.11
N GLN A 162 -1.05 -5.25 -20.88
CA GLN A 162 -1.55 -4.83 -22.19
C GLN A 162 -2.85 -4.05 -22.00
N ALA A 163 -2.99 -3.01 -22.80
CA ALA A 163 -4.29 -2.40 -23.01
C ALA A 163 -5.31 -3.48 -23.40
N GLY A 164 -6.45 -3.47 -22.71
CA GLY A 164 -7.46 -4.52 -22.81
C GLY A 164 -7.46 -5.48 -21.61
N SER A 165 -6.44 -5.44 -20.73
CA SER A 165 -6.49 -6.19 -19.48
C SER A 165 -7.65 -5.72 -18.61
N THR A 166 -8.37 -6.67 -18.03
CA THR A 166 -9.39 -6.38 -17.04
C THR A 166 -8.72 -6.03 -15.71
N LEU A 167 -9.26 -5.01 -15.03
CA LEU A 167 -8.81 -4.59 -13.71
C LEU A 167 -9.78 -5.07 -12.64
N CYS A 168 -9.27 -5.86 -11.71
CA CYS A 168 -9.99 -6.36 -10.55
C CYS A 168 -9.47 -5.68 -9.28
N MET A 169 -10.27 -5.69 -8.22
CA MET A 169 -9.86 -5.30 -6.87
C MET A 169 -10.13 -6.44 -5.91
N ALA A 170 -9.11 -6.85 -5.17
CA ALA A 170 -9.22 -7.73 -4.02
C ALA A 170 -9.23 -6.90 -2.74
N GLY A 171 -10.06 -7.29 -1.76
CA GLY A 171 -10.32 -6.48 -0.56
C GLY A 171 -11.34 -5.39 -0.80
N HIS A 172 -11.31 -4.31 0.00
CA HIS A 172 -12.27 -3.20 -0.07
C HIS A 172 -11.63 -1.83 0.24
N ALA A 173 -12.32 -0.75 -0.15
CA ALA A 173 -11.82 0.61 0.03
C ALA A 173 -11.66 0.99 1.51
N GLY A 174 -10.57 1.69 1.83
CA GLY A 174 -10.28 2.26 3.15
C GLY A 174 -9.94 1.25 4.25
N MET A 175 -9.66 -0.03 3.91
CA MET A 175 -9.51 -1.14 4.86
C MET A 175 -8.67 -0.79 6.08
N ALA A 176 -7.39 -0.53 5.88
CA ALA A 176 -6.46 -0.27 6.99
C ALA A 176 -6.80 1.03 7.74
N GLY A 177 -7.18 2.07 7.00
CA GLY A 177 -7.52 3.35 7.61
C GLY A 177 -8.74 3.28 8.51
N ILE A 178 -9.78 2.54 8.11
CA ILE A 178 -10.97 2.30 8.95
C ILE A 178 -10.62 1.48 10.17
N GLY A 179 -9.80 0.43 10.02
CA GLY A 179 -9.31 -0.36 11.17
C GLY A 179 -8.57 0.51 12.18
N LEU A 180 -7.69 1.39 11.72
CA LEU A 180 -6.98 2.34 12.60
C LEU A 180 -7.91 3.35 13.26
N LEU A 181 -8.88 3.91 12.51
CA LEU A 181 -9.85 4.85 13.07
C LEU A 181 -10.75 4.17 14.12
N ALA A 182 -11.12 2.91 13.91
CA ALA A 182 -11.87 2.12 14.87
C ALA A 182 -11.05 1.76 16.11
N ALA A 183 -9.74 1.50 15.95
CA ALA A 183 -8.85 1.20 17.08
C ALA A 183 -8.55 2.44 17.94
N TYR A 184 -8.20 3.57 17.29
CA TYR A 184 -7.81 4.78 18.02
C TYR A 184 -8.98 5.66 18.43
N GLY A 185 -10.12 5.54 17.76
CA GLY A 185 -11.31 6.35 17.99
C GLY A 185 -12.43 5.63 18.71
N GLU A 186 -12.18 4.48 19.36
CA GLU A 186 -13.22 3.64 19.98
C GLU A 186 -14.10 4.44 20.94
N ASP A 187 -13.52 5.27 21.82
CA ASP A 187 -14.23 6.11 22.78
C ASP A 187 -15.18 7.12 22.14
N ALA A 188 -14.87 7.59 20.96
CA ALA A 188 -15.72 8.49 20.18
C ALA A 188 -16.81 7.72 19.45
N LEU A 189 -16.45 6.61 18.82
CA LEU A 189 -17.34 5.80 17.99
C LEU A 189 -18.42 5.08 18.83
N ILE A 190 -18.12 4.66 20.07
CA ILE A 190 -19.08 3.96 20.94
C ILE A 190 -20.29 4.83 21.32
N LYS A 191 -20.19 6.13 21.14
CA LYS A 191 -21.32 7.06 21.36
C LYS A 191 -22.41 6.93 20.28
N GLN A 192 -22.06 6.39 19.12
CA GLN A 192 -22.97 6.29 17.96
C GLN A 192 -23.14 4.85 17.49
N TYR A 193 -22.15 3.99 17.63
CA TYR A 193 -22.13 2.63 17.12
C TYR A 193 -22.03 1.60 18.23
N THR A 194 -22.51 0.39 17.97
CA THR A 194 -22.37 -0.73 18.90
C THR A 194 -20.92 -1.21 18.98
N GLN A 195 -20.53 -1.75 20.13
CA GLN A 195 -19.19 -2.33 20.31
C GLN A 195 -18.90 -3.46 19.29
N GLY A 196 -19.92 -4.25 18.92
CA GLY A 196 -19.77 -5.29 17.89
C GLY A 196 -19.40 -4.72 16.53
N PHE A 197 -20.02 -3.62 16.12
CA PHE A 197 -19.71 -2.92 14.86
C PHE A 197 -18.28 -2.36 14.87
N ILE A 198 -17.85 -1.74 15.97
CA ILE A 198 -16.49 -1.20 16.11
C ILE A 198 -15.47 -2.34 16.03
N ARG A 199 -15.70 -3.47 16.70
CA ARG A 199 -14.82 -4.65 16.62
C ARG A 199 -14.72 -5.21 15.21
N GLN A 200 -15.81 -5.25 14.44
CA GLN A 200 -15.78 -5.67 13.04
C GLN A 200 -14.88 -4.77 12.20
N ALA A 201 -14.92 -3.46 12.42
CA ALA A 201 -14.03 -2.52 11.77
C ALA A 201 -12.55 -2.70 12.20
N GLN A 202 -12.30 -2.93 13.50
CA GLN A 202 -10.94 -3.20 14.02
C GLN A 202 -10.32 -4.47 13.41
N GLN A 203 -11.13 -5.51 13.12
CA GLN A 203 -10.67 -6.75 12.48
C GLN A 203 -10.13 -6.55 11.07
N PHE A 204 -10.34 -5.40 10.43
CA PHE A 204 -9.68 -5.09 9.16
C PHE A 204 -8.15 -5.06 9.29
N LEU A 205 -7.62 -4.81 10.49
CA LEU A 205 -6.19 -4.85 10.77
C LEU A 205 -5.62 -6.29 10.87
N ASP A 206 -6.46 -7.31 10.94
CA ASP A 206 -6.03 -8.72 10.97
C ASP A 206 -5.68 -9.25 9.57
N ILE A 207 -6.12 -8.56 8.51
CA ILE A 207 -6.02 -8.98 7.11
C ILE A 207 -5.19 -8.00 6.24
N LEU A 208 -4.13 -7.44 6.81
CA LEU A 208 -3.25 -6.48 6.12
C LEU A 208 -2.32 -7.14 5.08
N SER A 209 -2.14 -8.47 5.12
CA SER A 209 -1.26 -9.20 4.21
C SER A 209 -1.95 -9.51 2.88
N ILE A 210 -1.31 -9.19 1.75
CA ILE A 210 -1.74 -9.66 0.42
C ILE A 210 -1.06 -10.96 0.01
N ARG A 211 -0.36 -11.64 0.92
CA ARG A 211 0.26 -12.94 0.67
C ARG A 211 -0.74 -13.98 0.15
N PRO A 212 -1.97 -14.12 0.70
CA PRO A 212 -2.97 -15.04 0.15
C PRO A 212 -3.32 -14.76 -1.31
N VAL A 213 -3.34 -13.47 -1.71
CA VAL A 213 -3.55 -13.07 -3.11
C VAL A 213 -2.38 -13.53 -3.97
N LYS A 214 -1.14 -13.29 -3.54
CA LYS A 214 0.07 -13.73 -4.26
C LYS A 214 0.08 -15.23 -4.46
N GLU A 215 -0.19 -16.00 -3.40
CA GLU A 215 -0.19 -17.46 -3.43
C GLU A 215 -1.31 -18.02 -4.32
N ALA A 216 -2.52 -17.47 -4.23
CA ALA A 216 -3.65 -17.90 -5.08
C ALA A 216 -3.42 -17.66 -6.57
N LEU A 217 -2.60 -16.67 -6.91
CA LEU A 217 -2.33 -16.29 -8.29
C LEU A 217 -0.98 -16.80 -8.81
N GLU A 218 -0.31 -17.71 -8.11
CA GLU A 218 1.07 -18.13 -8.44
C GLU A 218 1.21 -18.63 -9.89
N ASP A 219 0.24 -19.40 -10.40
CA ASP A 219 0.23 -19.94 -11.75
C ASP A 219 -0.62 -19.14 -12.74
N ILE A 220 -1.10 -17.95 -12.35
CA ILE A 220 -1.96 -17.11 -13.18
C ILE A 220 -1.19 -15.86 -13.60
N ASP A 221 -1.19 -15.58 -14.91
CA ASP A 221 -0.60 -14.38 -15.44
C ASP A 221 -1.46 -13.14 -15.08
N ALA A 222 -1.01 -12.44 -14.04
CA ALA A 222 -1.66 -11.27 -13.49
C ALA A 222 -0.63 -10.34 -12.83
N CYS A 223 -0.84 -9.04 -12.90
CA CYS A 223 -0.06 -8.06 -12.15
C CYS A 223 -0.82 -7.67 -10.88
N ILE A 224 -0.12 -7.63 -9.76
CA ILE A 224 -0.67 -7.24 -8.46
C ILE A 224 -0.10 -5.86 -8.10
N TYR A 225 -0.96 -4.94 -7.69
CA TYR A 225 -0.58 -3.61 -7.22
C TYR A 225 -1.23 -3.33 -5.86
N PRO A 226 -0.48 -3.19 -4.77
CA PRO A 226 -1.05 -3.01 -3.43
C PRO A 226 -1.68 -1.62 -3.31
N ILE A 227 -2.83 -1.55 -2.64
CA ILE A 227 -3.47 -0.30 -2.27
C ILE A 227 -2.91 0.11 -0.91
N GLN A 228 -2.33 1.30 -0.82
CA GLN A 228 -1.67 1.82 0.36
C GLN A 228 -2.20 3.22 0.70
N GLU A 229 -1.31 4.13 1.14
CA GLU A 229 -1.62 5.50 1.50
C GLU A 229 -2.31 6.26 0.35
N GLY A 230 -3.40 6.97 0.70
CA GLY A 230 -4.25 7.68 -0.26
C GLY A 230 -5.27 6.80 -0.96
N GLY A 231 -5.40 5.53 -0.54
CA GLY A 231 -6.47 4.61 -0.91
C GLY A 231 -6.51 4.20 -2.37
N VAL A 232 -7.66 3.69 -2.78
CA VAL A 232 -7.85 3.11 -4.11
C VAL A 232 -7.70 4.14 -5.24
N LEU A 233 -8.11 5.39 -5.03
CA LEU A 233 -7.99 6.41 -6.09
C LEU A 233 -6.53 6.76 -6.38
N ASN A 234 -5.70 6.88 -5.33
CA ASN A 234 -4.27 7.07 -5.52
C ASN A 234 -3.61 5.84 -6.15
N ALA A 235 -4.01 4.64 -5.74
CA ALA A 235 -3.50 3.39 -6.30
C ALA A 235 -3.81 3.26 -7.79
N LEU A 236 -5.05 3.54 -8.21
CA LEU A 236 -5.46 3.55 -9.61
C LEU A 236 -4.62 4.53 -10.43
N TRP A 237 -4.42 5.73 -9.91
CA TRP A 237 -3.64 6.75 -10.62
C TRP A 237 -2.17 6.34 -10.76
N ASN A 238 -1.53 5.90 -9.65
CA ASN A 238 -0.13 5.49 -9.64
C ASN A 238 0.11 4.25 -10.50
N TYR A 239 -0.82 3.30 -10.46
CA TYR A 239 -0.80 2.11 -11.31
C TYR A 239 -0.78 2.49 -12.79
N ALA A 240 -1.74 3.30 -13.24
CA ALA A 240 -1.82 3.76 -14.62
C ALA A 240 -0.59 4.56 -15.07
N ASP A 241 -0.04 5.40 -14.17
CA ASP A 241 1.17 6.18 -14.42
C ASP A 241 2.40 5.27 -14.59
N GLY A 242 2.51 4.25 -13.74
CA GLY A 242 3.61 3.28 -13.77
C GLY A 242 3.67 2.45 -15.04
N ILE A 243 2.52 2.08 -15.59
CA ILE A 243 2.41 1.30 -16.83
C ILE A 243 2.30 2.15 -18.10
N GLY A 244 2.17 3.48 -17.97
CA GLY A 244 2.01 4.39 -19.10
C GLY A 244 0.71 4.18 -19.89
N ALA A 245 -0.39 3.79 -19.23
CA ALA A 245 -1.68 3.49 -19.84
C ALA A 245 -2.82 4.28 -19.21
N GLY A 246 -4.00 4.23 -19.81
CA GLY A 246 -5.23 4.77 -19.25
C GLY A 246 -6.05 3.71 -18.53
N LEU A 247 -7.11 4.18 -17.88
CA LEU A 247 -8.07 3.35 -17.16
C LEU A 247 -9.51 3.77 -17.49
N ASP A 248 -10.40 2.80 -17.49
CA ASP A 248 -11.86 3.01 -17.49
C ASP A 248 -12.46 2.21 -16.34
N ILE A 249 -12.87 2.90 -15.28
CA ILE A 249 -13.27 2.33 -13.98
C ILE A 249 -14.72 2.65 -13.69
N ASP A 250 -15.51 1.65 -13.32
CA ASP A 250 -16.84 1.83 -12.74
C ASP A 250 -16.74 2.00 -11.22
N MET A 251 -16.97 3.23 -10.75
CA MET A 251 -16.88 3.58 -9.32
C MET A 251 -17.79 2.76 -8.42
N ARG A 252 -18.95 2.33 -8.93
CA ARG A 252 -19.93 1.53 -8.17
C ARG A 252 -19.48 0.10 -7.93
N LYS A 253 -18.52 -0.38 -8.74
CA LYS A 253 -17.95 -1.72 -8.60
C LYS A 253 -16.78 -1.77 -7.63
N ILE A 254 -16.25 -0.62 -7.19
CA ILE A 254 -15.22 -0.60 -6.17
C ILE A 254 -15.81 -1.10 -4.86
N PRO A 255 -15.34 -2.26 -4.33
CA PRO A 255 -15.89 -2.83 -3.11
C PRO A 255 -15.70 -1.89 -1.92
N ILE A 256 -16.75 -1.71 -1.14
CA ILE A 256 -16.73 -0.95 0.11
C ILE A 256 -17.60 -1.66 1.15
N ARG A 257 -17.15 -1.69 2.39
CA ARG A 257 -17.88 -2.29 3.52
C ARG A 257 -18.75 -1.23 4.20
N GLN A 258 -19.81 -1.68 4.85
CA GLN A 258 -20.67 -0.77 5.63
C GLN A 258 -19.86 -0.03 6.70
N GLU A 259 -18.96 -0.73 7.39
CA GLU A 259 -18.09 -0.15 8.41
C GLU A 259 -17.24 0.99 7.83
N SER A 260 -16.78 0.84 6.58
CA SER A 260 -16.01 1.89 5.90
C SER A 260 -16.87 3.11 5.55
N VAL A 261 -18.12 2.92 5.17
CA VAL A 261 -19.06 4.02 4.88
C VAL A 261 -19.38 4.79 6.15
N GLU A 262 -19.90 4.09 7.15
CA GLU A 262 -20.40 4.69 8.41
C GLU A 262 -19.30 5.43 9.18
N ILE A 263 -18.11 4.81 9.34
CA ILE A 263 -17.00 5.43 10.06
C ILE A 263 -16.43 6.61 9.25
N SER A 264 -16.42 6.52 7.92
CA SER A 264 -15.99 7.65 7.08
C SER A 264 -16.96 8.82 7.17
N GLU A 265 -18.27 8.58 7.21
CA GLU A 265 -19.27 9.62 7.44
C GLU A 265 -19.13 10.27 8.81
N PHE A 266 -18.91 9.46 9.86
CA PHE A 266 -18.67 9.97 11.22
C PHE A 266 -17.51 10.97 11.28
N TYR A 267 -16.41 10.69 10.57
CA TYR A 267 -15.24 11.58 10.52
C TYR A 267 -15.28 12.61 9.39
N GLY A 268 -16.26 12.60 8.51
CA GLY A 268 -16.38 13.50 7.37
C GLY A 268 -15.25 13.35 6.35
N ILE A 269 -14.85 12.12 6.04
CA ILE A 269 -13.73 11.77 5.13
C ILE A 269 -14.20 10.92 3.96
N ASN A 270 -13.36 10.86 2.92
CA ASN A 270 -13.60 10.02 1.74
C ASN A 270 -12.92 8.66 1.88
N PRO A 271 -13.66 7.54 2.02
CA PRO A 271 -13.07 6.20 2.17
C PRO A 271 -12.25 5.74 0.97
N TYR A 272 -12.47 6.28 -0.21
CA TYR A 272 -11.71 5.94 -1.41
C TYR A 272 -10.32 6.62 -1.46
N LEU A 273 -10.09 7.64 -0.63
CA LEU A 273 -8.81 8.32 -0.42
C LEU A 273 -8.15 7.95 0.91
N LEU A 274 -8.74 7.01 1.66
CA LEU A 274 -8.23 6.52 2.92
C LEU A 274 -7.41 5.23 2.68
N MET A 275 -6.28 5.09 3.38
CA MET A 275 -5.35 3.97 3.20
C MET A 275 -6.05 2.59 3.21
N GLY A 276 -5.65 1.77 2.26
CA GLY A 276 -6.29 0.49 1.98
C GLY A 276 -5.36 -0.72 2.05
N ASP A 277 -4.31 -0.65 2.88
CA ASP A 277 -3.39 -1.78 3.06
C ASP A 277 -4.16 -3.07 3.38
N GLY A 278 -3.75 -4.18 2.79
CA GLY A 278 -4.51 -5.43 2.75
C GLY A 278 -5.38 -5.63 1.51
N ALA A 279 -5.71 -4.55 0.80
CA ALA A 279 -6.35 -4.61 -0.51
C ALA A 279 -5.34 -4.39 -1.64
N CYS A 280 -5.66 -4.87 -2.84
CA CYS A 280 -4.83 -4.67 -4.03
C CYS A 280 -5.64 -4.60 -5.32
N LEU A 281 -5.07 -3.94 -6.32
CA LEU A 281 -5.50 -3.99 -7.71
C LEU A 281 -4.84 -5.19 -8.39
N ILE A 282 -5.55 -5.84 -9.29
CA ILE A 282 -5.07 -6.99 -10.04
C ILE A 282 -5.48 -6.81 -11.50
N SER A 283 -4.51 -6.76 -12.41
CA SER A 283 -4.81 -6.74 -13.84
C SER A 283 -4.45 -8.06 -14.50
N SER A 284 -5.31 -8.57 -15.37
CA SER A 284 -5.11 -9.82 -16.09
C SER A 284 -5.96 -9.86 -17.36
N MET A 285 -5.50 -10.65 -18.33
CA MET A 285 -6.29 -11.04 -19.51
C MET A 285 -7.24 -12.22 -19.20
N GLN A 286 -7.18 -12.79 -18.00
CA GLN A 286 -7.96 -13.97 -17.57
C GLN A 286 -8.71 -13.69 -16.25
N PRO A 287 -9.59 -12.65 -16.20
CA PRO A 287 -10.22 -12.19 -14.97
C PRO A 287 -11.06 -13.28 -14.29
N GLU A 288 -11.69 -14.19 -15.06
CA GLU A 288 -12.47 -15.29 -14.49
C GLU A 288 -11.60 -16.26 -13.70
N LYS A 289 -10.39 -16.57 -14.19
CA LYS A 289 -9.43 -17.41 -13.46
C LYS A 289 -8.93 -16.72 -12.20
N VAL A 290 -8.63 -15.42 -12.28
CA VAL A 290 -8.23 -14.60 -11.13
C VAL A 290 -9.31 -14.64 -10.06
N CYS A 291 -10.56 -14.31 -10.40
CA CYS A 291 -11.66 -14.31 -9.44
C CYS A 291 -11.93 -15.70 -8.85
N ALA A 292 -11.87 -16.76 -9.67
CA ALA A 292 -12.08 -18.13 -9.21
C ALA A 292 -10.97 -18.61 -8.25
N ALA A 293 -9.70 -18.28 -8.54
CA ALA A 293 -8.57 -18.64 -7.68
C ALA A 293 -8.64 -17.92 -6.33
N LEU A 294 -8.94 -16.62 -6.34
CA LEU A 294 -9.08 -15.82 -5.13
C LEU A 294 -10.28 -16.26 -4.28
N ALA A 295 -11.41 -16.59 -4.92
CA ALA A 295 -12.57 -17.14 -4.21
C ALA A 295 -12.25 -18.47 -3.49
N LYS A 296 -11.46 -19.36 -4.12
CA LYS A 296 -10.98 -20.61 -3.48
C LYS A 296 -10.06 -20.33 -2.29
N ALA A 297 -9.31 -19.24 -2.33
CA ALA A 297 -8.45 -18.80 -1.22
C ALA A 297 -9.22 -17.99 -0.15
N GLY A 298 -10.54 -17.82 -0.28
CA GLY A 298 -11.35 -17.03 0.64
C GLY A 298 -11.17 -15.51 0.50
N VAL A 299 -10.58 -15.06 -0.61
CA VAL A 299 -10.35 -13.63 -0.88
C VAL A 299 -11.43 -13.10 -1.82
N SER A 300 -12.15 -12.06 -1.39
CA SER A 300 -13.12 -11.36 -2.22
C SER A 300 -12.41 -10.61 -3.35
N CYS A 301 -12.88 -10.80 -4.58
CA CYS A 301 -12.34 -10.12 -5.76
C CYS A 301 -13.48 -9.71 -6.70
N VAL A 302 -13.44 -8.48 -7.19
CA VAL A 302 -14.46 -7.91 -8.07
C VAL A 302 -13.80 -7.22 -9.26
N VAL A 303 -14.35 -7.41 -10.45
CA VAL A 303 -13.97 -6.64 -11.64
C VAL A 303 -14.46 -5.21 -11.50
N ILE A 304 -13.55 -4.24 -11.52
CA ILE A 304 -13.87 -2.82 -11.35
C ILE A 304 -13.73 -2.00 -12.63
N GLY A 305 -13.08 -2.53 -13.67
CA GLY A 305 -12.86 -1.83 -14.91
C GLY A 305 -11.84 -2.49 -15.82
N GLN A 306 -11.17 -1.69 -16.61
CA GLN A 306 -10.18 -2.15 -17.60
C GLN A 306 -9.04 -1.16 -17.81
N VAL A 307 -7.90 -1.67 -18.26
CA VAL A 307 -6.76 -0.89 -18.74
C VAL A 307 -6.99 -0.51 -20.22
N THR A 308 -6.79 0.76 -20.57
CA THR A 308 -7.02 1.27 -21.93
C THR A 308 -5.72 1.67 -22.62
N LYS A 309 -5.73 1.74 -23.96
CA LYS A 309 -4.58 2.21 -24.76
C LYS A 309 -4.34 3.71 -24.66
N GLU A 310 -5.39 4.44 -24.34
CA GLU A 310 -5.37 5.89 -24.22
C GLU A 310 -4.74 6.30 -22.89
N ASN A 311 -4.22 7.51 -22.80
CA ASN A 311 -3.67 8.02 -21.53
C ASN A 311 -4.74 8.51 -20.54
N ALA A 312 -6.01 8.51 -20.95
CA ALA A 312 -7.13 8.98 -20.14
C ALA A 312 -7.40 8.00 -18.99
N ARG A 313 -7.49 8.52 -17.78
CA ARG A 313 -7.83 7.78 -16.55
C ARG A 313 -9.24 8.18 -16.16
N VAL A 314 -10.21 7.39 -16.55
CA VAL A 314 -11.64 7.71 -16.45
C VAL A 314 -12.28 6.92 -15.32
N ILE A 315 -13.11 7.61 -14.54
CA ILE A 315 -14.01 7.03 -13.56
C ILE A 315 -15.45 7.34 -13.98
N ARG A 316 -16.28 6.30 -14.04
CA ARG A 316 -17.70 6.40 -14.37
C ARG A 316 -18.57 6.13 -13.15
N ARG A 317 -19.59 6.94 -12.98
CA ARG A 317 -20.66 6.70 -12.02
C ARG A 317 -21.99 7.08 -12.69
N ASP A 318 -22.80 6.09 -12.99
CA ASP A 318 -24.01 6.26 -13.79
C ASP A 318 -23.71 6.95 -15.14
N ASP A 319 -24.36 8.06 -15.44
CA ASP A 319 -24.12 8.86 -16.66
C ASP A 319 -22.97 9.86 -16.48
N GLU A 320 -22.37 9.94 -15.29
CA GLU A 320 -21.32 10.89 -15.00
C GLU A 320 -19.94 10.28 -15.29
N VAL A 321 -19.14 11.00 -16.08
CA VAL A 321 -17.79 10.64 -16.45
C VAL A 321 -16.84 11.69 -15.88
N ARG A 322 -15.89 11.25 -15.07
CA ARG A 322 -14.85 12.10 -14.48
C ARG A 322 -13.47 11.57 -14.79
N TYR A 323 -12.48 12.46 -14.79
CA TYR A 323 -11.08 12.08 -14.83
C TYR A 323 -10.56 11.88 -13.41
N LEU A 324 -9.72 10.85 -13.26
CA LEU A 324 -9.05 10.57 -12.00
C LEU A 324 -8.05 11.69 -11.69
N ASP A 325 -8.15 12.28 -10.52
CA ASP A 325 -7.23 13.30 -10.04
C ASP A 325 -5.85 12.72 -9.72
N LYS A 326 -4.82 13.59 -9.76
CA LYS A 326 -3.49 13.23 -9.27
C LYS A 326 -3.55 12.85 -7.80
N PRO A 327 -2.62 11.94 -7.34
CA PRO A 327 -2.60 11.48 -5.97
C PRO A 327 -2.74 12.61 -4.95
N ALA A 328 -3.74 12.48 -4.10
CA ALA A 328 -4.02 13.37 -2.99
C ALA A 328 -3.35 12.87 -1.71
N GLN A 329 -3.37 13.70 -0.67
CA GLN A 329 -2.98 13.32 0.68
C GLN A 329 -3.99 12.32 1.24
N ASP A 330 -3.52 11.36 2.06
CA ASP A 330 -4.40 10.42 2.75
C ASP A 330 -5.36 11.13 3.70
N GLU A 331 -6.61 10.69 3.73
CA GLU A 331 -7.63 11.30 4.59
C GLU A 331 -7.34 11.13 6.09
N LEU A 332 -6.61 10.09 6.49
CA LEU A 332 -6.20 9.89 7.89
C LEU A 332 -5.37 11.07 8.43
N VAL A 333 -4.59 11.74 7.59
CA VAL A 333 -3.79 12.92 7.98
C VAL A 333 -4.67 14.10 8.43
N ARG A 334 -5.92 14.18 7.96
CA ARG A 334 -6.86 15.23 8.36
C ARG A 334 -7.37 15.05 9.78
N ILE A 335 -7.43 13.81 10.26
CA ILE A 335 -7.99 13.43 11.57
C ILE A 335 -6.90 13.42 12.64
N ARG A 336 -5.67 13.01 12.28
CA ARG A 336 -4.53 12.88 13.22
C ARG A 336 -3.78 14.21 13.47
N LYS A 337 -4.38 15.34 13.20
CA LYS A 337 -3.78 16.66 13.47
C LYS A 337 -3.83 17.04 14.94
#